data_14955e48ee53abf14de5b8741499b831
#
_entry.id   14955e48ee53abf14de5b8741499b831
#
_cell.length_a   1.000
_cell.length_b   1.000
_cell.length_c   1.000
_cell.angle_alpha   90.00
_cell.angle_beta   90.00
_cell.angle_gamma   90.00
#
_symmetry.space_group_name_H-M   'P 1'
#
loop_
_entity.id
_entity.type
_entity.pdbx_description
1 polymer ?
#
loop_
_entity_poly.entity_id
_entity_poly.type
_entity_poly.pdbx_seq_one_letter_code
_entity_poly.pdbx_strand_id
1 'polypeptide(L)'
;MDILARLFCRKSLIQLAVSVAAALLCLVATRSAAALETRSYVLSAFTNAAYSTPGDCAGGIDPDQTDQYQLDLLALGMPLATIQKVMAGYPGFQTMAVLVNRGRIDGKPVNAYTNPASVIDPKLHRVIGHYAYGFNLDGKGASSPNSFEDPLTHQMGVDNQLFRVFGCDKNFRGPPANATPPMFYGIEWSTLRPSFPAWVITLSGEDLSRDGPVSVSIDRSIDHVLLDADGNTEAYTTFRIDPAPGSVNVFQGRLQNGVVTLTDHHDLHLAGDPVLISDLDLSQTHLRMTLKRNGQLDGLIGGYQPWWEIFLPIGHGGENFEENQGIDVPGLYYALKQLADADPDPKTGENRRISVAWQFEAVPAFVVAAQGAAAAPDLAANDSN
;
A
#
# COMPACT_ATOMS: atom_id res chain seq x y z
N MET A 1 87.24 -2.87 9.94
CA MET A 1 86.42 -1.92 9.20
C MET A 1 85.11 -2.55 8.64
N ASP A 2 84.86 -3.83 8.78
CA ASP A 2 83.66 -4.53 8.13
C ASP A 2 82.38 -4.65 8.96
N ILE A 3 82.45 -4.43 10.26
CA ILE A 3 81.23 -4.61 11.11
C ILE A 3 80.31 -3.38 11.07
N LEU A 4 80.84 -2.19 10.95
CA LEU A 4 80.06 -0.93 10.85
C LEU A 4 79.34 -0.79 9.55
N ALA A 5 79.84 -1.24 8.43
CA ALA A 5 79.21 -1.21 7.12
C ALA A 5 77.97 -2.11 7.02
N ARG A 6 77.98 -3.27 7.70
CA ARG A 6 76.86 -4.23 7.75
C ARG A 6 75.70 -3.73 8.63
N LEU A 7 75.99 -2.96 9.67
CA LEU A 7 74.95 -2.36 10.53
C LEU A 7 74.21 -1.18 9.87
N PHE A 8 74.92 -0.39 9.07
CA PHE A 8 74.23 0.72 8.31
C PHE A 8 73.38 0.19 7.18
N CYS A 9 73.79 -0.83 6.47
CA CYS A 9 73.03 -1.44 5.38
C CYS A 9 71.69 -2.09 5.89
N ARG A 10 71.74 -2.76 7.07
CA ARG A 10 70.50 -3.34 7.67
C ARG A 10 69.49 -2.31 8.16
N LYS A 11 69.93 -1.17 8.71
CA LYS A 11 69.00 -0.10 9.14
C LYS A 11 68.27 0.57 7.96
N SER A 12 68.98 0.80 6.84
CA SER A 12 68.41 1.35 5.64
C SER A 12 67.38 0.41 4.97
N LEU A 13 67.63 -0.90 4.96
CA LEU A 13 66.71 -1.90 4.43
C LEU A 13 65.41 -2.02 5.27
N ILE A 14 65.52 -1.94 6.60
CA ILE A 14 64.39 -1.99 7.51
C ILE A 14 63.54 -0.71 7.36
N GLN A 15 64.15 0.48 7.25
CA GLN A 15 63.42 1.72 7.02
C GLN A 15 62.72 1.73 5.66
N LEU A 16 63.32 1.18 4.61
CA LEU A 16 62.68 1.07 3.30
C LEU A 16 61.51 0.10 3.33
N ALA A 17 61.63 -1.02 4.02
CA ALA A 17 60.53 -2.00 4.16
C ALA A 17 59.35 -1.46 4.97
N VAL A 18 59.61 -0.70 6.03
CA VAL A 18 58.54 -0.05 6.83
C VAL A 18 57.84 1.04 6.03
N SER A 19 58.56 1.83 5.23
CA SER A 19 57.97 2.87 4.38
C SER A 19 57.13 2.30 3.25
N VAL A 20 57.53 1.18 2.66
CA VAL A 20 56.74 0.48 1.61
C VAL A 20 55.51 -0.17 2.21
N ALA A 21 55.59 -0.76 3.40
CA ALA A 21 54.44 -1.34 4.09
C ALA A 21 53.42 -0.26 4.50
N ALA A 22 53.87 0.91 4.99
CA ALA A 22 53.00 2.04 5.30
C ALA A 22 52.34 2.62 4.05
N ALA A 23 53.03 2.72 2.92
CA ALA A 23 52.46 3.18 1.65
C ALA A 23 51.44 2.19 1.07
N LEU A 24 51.66 0.87 1.21
CA LEU A 24 50.70 -0.15 0.84
C LEU A 24 49.45 -0.12 1.76
N LEU A 25 49.61 0.08 3.06
CA LEU A 25 48.48 0.23 3.98
C LEU A 25 47.64 1.50 3.67
N CYS A 26 48.25 2.62 3.28
CA CYS A 26 47.55 3.80 2.85
C CYS A 26 46.80 3.63 1.51
N LEU A 27 47.32 2.78 0.61
CA LEU A 27 46.64 2.49 -0.66
C LEU A 27 45.43 1.54 -0.49
N VAL A 28 45.37 0.76 0.56
CA VAL A 28 44.22 -0.12 0.86
C VAL A 28 43.14 0.66 1.62
N ALA A 29 43.47 1.76 2.29
CA ALA A 29 42.52 2.55 3.09
C ALA A 29 41.71 3.60 2.30
N THR A 30 42.01 3.84 1.03
CA THR A 30 41.19 4.70 0.16
C THR A 30 40.25 3.88 -0.71
N ARG A 31 39.42 3.01 -0.13
CA ARG A 31 38.12 2.77 -0.75
C ARG A 31 37.38 4.11 -0.61
N SER A 32 37.37 4.92 -1.67
CA SER A 32 36.38 5.97 -1.82
C SER A 32 35.04 5.32 -1.53
N ALA A 33 34.35 5.79 -0.51
CA ALA A 33 32.95 5.46 -0.38
C ALA A 33 32.33 5.84 -1.72
N ALA A 34 32.00 4.84 -2.54
CA ALA A 34 31.33 5.10 -3.80
C ALA A 34 30.06 5.86 -3.43
N ALA A 35 29.86 7.02 -4.06
CA ALA A 35 28.62 7.77 -3.83
C ALA A 35 27.46 6.82 -4.21
N LEU A 36 26.51 6.63 -3.30
CA LEU A 36 25.33 5.82 -3.57
C LEU A 36 24.56 6.43 -4.73
N GLU A 37 24.20 5.61 -5.70
CA GLU A 37 23.24 5.99 -6.73
C GLU A 37 21.86 6.12 -6.08
N THR A 38 21.17 7.22 -6.35
CA THR A 38 19.83 7.48 -5.83
C THR A 38 18.87 7.74 -6.96
N ARG A 39 17.72 7.06 -6.94
CA ARG A 39 16.59 7.32 -7.84
C ARG A 39 15.35 7.56 -7.02
N SER A 40 14.65 8.64 -7.31
CA SER A 40 13.43 9.00 -6.60
C SER A 40 12.24 9.07 -7.56
N TYR A 41 11.07 8.81 -7.00
CA TYR A 41 9.81 8.70 -7.72
C TYR A 41 8.70 9.35 -6.90
N VAL A 42 7.69 9.87 -7.57
CA VAL A 42 6.42 10.29 -6.95
C VAL A 42 5.31 9.37 -7.42
N LEU A 43 4.43 8.95 -6.53
CA LEU A 43 3.29 8.10 -6.88
C LEU A 43 2.37 8.85 -7.86
N SER A 44 2.04 8.18 -8.95
CA SER A 44 1.12 8.66 -9.99
C SER A 44 -0.22 7.93 -10.01
N ALA A 45 -0.29 6.75 -9.42
CA ALA A 45 -1.51 5.99 -9.18
C ALA A 45 -1.36 5.11 -7.94
N PHE A 46 -2.48 4.89 -7.24
CA PHE A 46 -2.56 4.00 -6.08
C PHE A 46 -3.96 3.39 -6.03
N THR A 47 -4.06 2.05 -6.03
CA THR A 47 -5.35 1.35 -6.11
C THR A 47 -5.29 0.02 -5.38
N ASN A 48 -6.44 -0.56 -5.03
CA ASN A 48 -6.44 -1.92 -4.53
C ASN A 48 -5.92 -2.90 -5.59
N ALA A 49 -5.16 -3.90 -5.16
CA ALA A 49 -4.63 -4.94 -6.02
C ALA A 49 -5.72 -5.97 -6.35
N ALA A 50 -6.48 -5.71 -7.41
CA ALA A 50 -7.57 -6.55 -7.85
C ALA A 50 -7.17 -7.43 -9.05
N TYR A 51 -7.58 -8.70 -9.02
CA TYR A 51 -7.43 -9.64 -10.13
C TYR A 51 -8.74 -10.40 -10.35
N SER A 52 -9.62 -9.82 -11.14
CA SER A 52 -10.94 -10.39 -11.37
C SER A 52 -10.92 -11.48 -12.43
N THR A 53 -11.58 -12.61 -12.16
CA THR A 53 -11.72 -13.73 -13.08
C THR A 53 -13.20 -14.08 -13.29
N PRO A 54 -13.56 -14.69 -14.43
CA PRO A 54 -14.93 -15.17 -14.64
C PRO A 54 -15.35 -16.16 -13.54
N GLY A 55 -16.50 -15.92 -12.92
CA GLY A 55 -17.07 -16.81 -11.91
C GLY A 55 -16.43 -16.71 -10.51
N ASP A 56 -15.57 -15.76 -10.26
CA ASP A 56 -14.96 -15.55 -8.95
C ASP A 56 -15.93 -14.97 -7.89
N CYS A 57 -17.11 -14.53 -8.31
CA CYS A 57 -18.19 -14.06 -7.43
C CYS A 57 -19.40 -14.99 -7.55
N ALA A 58 -19.47 -16.02 -6.70
CA ALA A 58 -20.53 -17.04 -6.76
C ALA A 58 -21.95 -16.49 -6.55
N GLY A 59 -22.08 -15.46 -5.71
CA GLY A 59 -23.33 -14.75 -5.45
C GLY A 59 -23.73 -13.77 -6.57
N GLY A 60 -22.85 -13.57 -7.56
CA GLY A 60 -22.95 -12.49 -8.55
C GLY A 60 -22.10 -11.28 -8.16
N ILE A 61 -22.15 -10.26 -8.98
CA ILE A 61 -21.58 -8.94 -8.68
C ILE A 61 -22.61 -8.19 -7.81
N ASP A 62 -22.14 -7.51 -6.78
CA ASP A 62 -23.01 -6.65 -5.98
C ASP A 62 -23.65 -5.59 -6.87
N PRO A 63 -24.92 -5.28 -6.65
CA PRO A 63 -25.67 -4.40 -7.51
C PRO A 63 -25.08 -2.99 -7.55
N ASP A 64 -25.43 -2.25 -8.59
CA ASP A 64 -25.12 -0.82 -8.57
C ASP A 64 -26.03 -0.05 -7.59
N GLN A 65 -25.69 1.20 -7.38
CA GLN A 65 -26.32 2.10 -6.42
C GLN A 65 -27.85 2.05 -6.42
N THR A 66 -28.48 2.16 -7.59
CA THR A 66 -29.95 2.21 -7.69
C THR A 66 -30.57 0.90 -7.22
N ASP A 67 -30.01 -0.22 -7.62
CA ASP A 67 -30.48 -1.54 -7.23
C ASP A 67 -30.21 -1.82 -5.76
N GLN A 68 -29.07 -1.36 -5.20
CA GLN A 68 -28.78 -1.48 -3.78
C GLN A 68 -29.81 -0.74 -2.92
N TYR A 69 -30.15 0.50 -3.25
CA TYR A 69 -31.20 1.24 -2.54
C TYR A 69 -32.56 0.53 -2.59
N GLN A 70 -32.90 -0.01 -3.75
CA GLN A 70 -34.14 -0.77 -3.87
C GLN A 70 -34.15 -2.00 -2.95
N LEU A 71 -33.04 -2.74 -2.89
CA LEU A 71 -32.89 -3.91 -2.02
C LEU A 71 -32.99 -3.53 -0.54
N ASP A 72 -32.35 -2.45 -0.14
CA ASP A 72 -32.38 -1.96 1.25
C ASP A 72 -33.78 -1.54 1.69
N LEU A 73 -34.50 -0.83 0.82
CA LEU A 73 -35.90 -0.43 1.09
C LEU A 73 -36.86 -1.65 1.14
N LEU A 74 -36.61 -2.66 0.29
CA LEU A 74 -37.35 -3.94 0.35
C LEU A 74 -37.04 -4.68 1.67
N ALA A 75 -35.80 -4.70 2.10
CA ALA A 75 -35.40 -5.31 3.37
C ALA A 75 -36.04 -4.62 4.59
N LEU A 76 -36.34 -3.32 4.48
CA LEU A 76 -37.12 -2.57 5.48
C LEU A 76 -38.62 -2.82 5.41
N GLY A 77 -39.10 -3.66 4.50
CA GLY A 77 -40.52 -4.01 4.33
C GLY A 77 -41.31 -2.98 3.55
N MET A 78 -40.67 -2.05 2.83
CA MET A 78 -41.39 -1.09 2.00
C MET A 78 -41.98 -1.79 0.77
N PRO A 79 -43.28 -1.54 0.45
CA PRO A 79 -43.88 -2.15 -0.72
C PRO A 79 -43.22 -1.71 -2.03
N LEU A 80 -43.00 -2.64 -2.96
CA LEU A 80 -42.28 -2.39 -4.24
C LEU A 80 -42.91 -1.20 -5.01
N ALA A 81 -44.24 -1.08 -5.03
CA ALA A 81 -44.92 0.05 -5.69
C ALA A 81 -44.60 1.41 -5.05
N THR A 82 -44.31 1.43 -3.76
CA THR A 82 -43.87 2.65 -3.05
C THR A 82 -42.41 2.95 -3.39
N ILE A 83 -41.56 1.94 -3.40
CA ILE A 83 -40.13 2.06 -3.79
C ILE A 83 -40.02 2.60 -5.20
N GLN A 84 -40.77 2.04 -6.16
CA GLN A 84 -40.76 2.52 -7.55
C GLN A 84 -41.16 4.00 -7.67
N LYS A 85 -42.09 4.48 -6.87
CA LYS A 85 -42.43 5.90 -6.85
C LYS A 85 -41.33 6.78 -6.26
N VAL A 86 -40.69 6.30 -5.21
CA VAL A 86 -39.58 7.00 -4.55
C VAL A 86 -38.39 7.09 -5.48
N MET A 87 -38.05 5.98 -6.14
CA MET A 87 -36.90 5.88 -7.03
C MET A 87 -37.07 6.60 -8.36
N ALA A 88 -38.33 6.77 -8.85
CA ALA A 88 -38.65 7.47 -10.11
C ALA A 88 -38.30 8.97 -10.09
N GLY A 89 -38.11 9.56 -8.93
CA GLY A 89 -37.82 10.99 -8.75
C GLY A 89 -36.38 11.33 -8.42
N TYR A 90 -35.41 10.45 -8.69
CA TYR A 90 -34.11 10.46 -8.05
C TYR A 90 -34.26 10.21 -6.54
N PRO A 91 -33.49 9.30 -5.91
CA PRO A 91 -33.62 9.02 -4.48
C PRO A 91 -33.36 10.31 -3.70
N GLY A 92 -34.41 11.07 -3.43
CA GLY A 92 -34.29 12.33 -2.76
C GLY A 92 -33.95 12.13 -1.28
N PHE A 93 -33.60 13.21 -0.60
CA PHE A 93 -33.32 13.31 0.83
C PHE A 93 -34.20 12.46 1.75
N GLN A 94 -35.46 12.22 1.36
CA GLN A 94 -36.40 11.41 2.15
C GLN A 94 -36.02 9.90 2.15
N THR A 95 -35.58 9.38 1.02
CA THR A 95 -35.15 7.97 0.92
C THR A 95 -33.84 7.76 1.67
N MET A 96 -32.87 8.65 1.50
CA MET A 96 -31.62 8.64 2.23
C MET A 96 -31.82 8.74 3.73
N ALA A 97 -32.74 9.61 4.20
CA ALA A 97 -33.08 9.71 5.62
C ALA A 97 -33.65 8.40 6.20
N VAL A 98 -34.40 7.63 5.41
CA VAL A 98 -34.90 6.31 5.81
C VAL A 98 -33.74 5.32 5.92
N LEU A 99 -32.83 5.29 4.93
CA LEU A 99 -31.70 4.38 4.91
C LEU A 99 -30.68 4.72 6.00
N VAL A 100 -30.37 5.99 6.18
CA VAL A 100 -29.49 6.45 7.28
C VAL A 100 -30.02 5.97 8.64
N ASN A 101 -31.33 6.06 8.88
CA ASN A 101 -31.95 5.73 10.17
C ASN A 101 -32.53 4.30 10.23
N ARG A 102 -32.04 3.37 9.39
CA ARG A 102 -32.51 1.97 9.38
C ARG A 102 -31.98 1.14 10.56
N GLY A 103 -30.92 1.57 11.21
CA GLY A 103 -30.39 0.92 12.40
C GLY A 103 -31.33 0.93 13.59
N ARG A 104 -31.22 -0.04 14.48
CA ARG A 104 -32.05 -0.15 15.70
C ARG A 104 -31.19 -0.49 16.91
N ILE A 105 -31.26 0.34 17.95
CA ILE A 105 -30.71 0.07 19.29
C ILE A 105 -31.87 0.26 20.27
N ASP A 106 -32.18 -0.78 21.03
CA ASP A 106 -33.33 -0.80 21.97
C ASP A 106 -34.66 -0.35 21.33
N GLY A 107 -34.86 -0.75 20.05
CA GLY A 107 -36.03 -0.41 19.26
C GLY A 107 -36.06 1.02 18.71
N LYS A 108 -35.09 1.87 19.06
CA LYS A 108 -34.97 3.25 18.57
C LYS A 108 -34.15 3.32 17.28
N PRO A 109 -34.58 4.17 16.31
CA PRO A 109 -33.80 4.42 15.11
C PRO A 109 -32.42 5.03 15.47
N VAL A 110 -31.39 4.55 14.83
CA VAL A 110 -30.04 5.09 14.89
C VAL A 110 -29.43 5.14 13.49
N ASN A 111 -28.41 5.99 13.32
CA ASN A 111 -27.68 6.06 12.07
C ASN A 111 -26.94 4.74 11.84
N ALA A 112 -27.32 4.03 10.75
CA ALA A 112 -26.79 2.72 10.38
C ALA A 112 -25.32 2.79 9.96
N TYR A 113 -24.84 3.90 9.47
CA TYR A 113 -23.46 4.09 8.99
C TYR A 113 -22.47 4.27 10.14
N THR A 114 -22.84 5.06 11.13
CA THR A 114 -22.03 5.24 12.35
C THR A 114 -22.29 4.17 13.41
N ASN A 115 -23.35 3.37 13.26
CA ASN A 115 -23.69 2.23 14.11
C ASN A 115 -24.02 1.00 13.27
N PRO A 116 -23.08 0.48 12.46
CA PRO A 116 -23.38 -0.56 11.48
C PRO A 116 -23.84 -1.88 12.11
N ALA A 117 -23.38 -2.18 13.33
CA ALA A 117 -23.83 -3.34 14.09
C ALA A 117 -25.32 -3.28 14.52
N SER A 118 -25.99 -2.14 14.34
CA SER A 118 -27.42 -1.98 14.60
C SER A 118 -28.32 -2.48 13.47
N VAL A 119 -27.74 -2.87 12.35
CA VAL A 119 -28.40 -3.47 11.18
C VAL A 119 -28.03 -4.97 11.13
N ILE A 120 -28.95 -5.80 10.69
CA ILE A 120 -28.65 -7.22 10.41
C ILE A 120 -27.70 -7.28 9.22
N ASP A 121 -26.65 -8.12 9.28
CA ASP A 121 -25.66 -8.27 8.22
C ASP A 121 -26.32 -8.51 6.85
N PRO A 122 -26.23 -7.56 5.90
CA PRO A 122 -26.83 -7.67 4.58
C PRO A 122 -26.17 -8.72 3.68
N LYS A 123 -24.97 -9.20 4.06
CA LYS A 123 -24.25 -10.25 3.35
C LYS A 123 -23.73 -9.84 1.98
N LEU A 124 -22.77 -8.93 1.94
CA LEU A 124 -22.04 -8.62 0.70
C LEU A 124 -21.51 -9.88 0.02
N HIS A 125 -21.58 -9.93 -1.29
CA HIS A 125 -20.94 -10.97 -2.08
C HIS A 125 -19.42 -10.86 -1.91
N ARG A 126 -18.75 -12.02 -1.92
CA ARG A 126 -17.31 -12.12 -1.67
C ARG A 126 -16.64 -12.89 -2.78
N VAL A 127 -15.41 -12.50 -3.09
CA VAL A 127 -14.61 -13.27 -4.02
C VAL A 127 -14.36 -14.68 -3.47
N ILE A 128 -14.71 -15.69 -4.26
CA ILE A 128 -14.41 -17.11 -4.03
C ILE A 128 -13.32 -17.63 -4.97
N GLY A 129 -12.80 -16.75 -5.85
CA GLY A 129 -11.73 -17.07 -6.79
C GLY A 129 -10.45 -17.50 -6.08
N HIS A 130 -9.54 -18.10 -6.86
CA HIS A 130 -8.28 -18.64 -6.37
C HIS A 130 -7.09 -17.73 -6.64
N TYR A 131 -7.26 -16.64 -7.36
CA TYR A 131 -6.18 -15.74 -7.77
C TYR A 131 -6.35 -14.35 -7.18
N ALA A 132 -5.28 -13.80 -6.63
CA ALA A 132 -5.18 -12.40 -6.23
C ALA A 132 -3.73 -11.93 -6.27
N TYR A 133 -3.51 -10.65 -6.52
CA TYR A 133 -2.21 -10.04 -6.24
C TYR A 133 -2.01 -9.90 -4.74
N GLY A 134 -0.78 -10.09 -4.28
CA GLY A 134 -0.44 -9.91 -2.87
C GLY A 134 0.86 -10.59 -2.47
N PHE A 135 0.95 -10.93 -1.20
CA PHE A 135 2.11 -11.54 -0.56
C PHE A 135 1.67 -12.67 0.35
N ASN A 136 2.54 -13.64 0.57
CA ASN A 136 2.36 -14.63 1.63
C ASN A 136 2.84 -14.01 2.96
N LEU A 137 1.92 -13.35 3.67
CA LEU A 137 2.23 -12.58 4.87
C LEU A 137 2.40 -13.48 6.09
N ASP A 138 1.61 -14.56 6.19
CA ASP A 138 1.63 -15.48 7.33
C ASP A 138 2.67 -16.60 7.22
N GLY A 139 3.38 -16.68 6.09
CA GLY A 139 4.42 -17.67 5.81
C GLY A 139 3.94 -19.11 5.63
N LYS A 140 2.61 -19.36 5.62
CA LYS A 140 2.05 -20.72 5.56
C LYS A 140 1.93 -21.30 4.15
N GLY A 141 2.09 -20.47 3.13
CA GLY A 141 1.97 -20.89 1.73
C GLY A 141 0.62 -21.54 1.43
N ALA A 142 0.62 -22.62 0.65
CA ALA A 142 -0.61 -23.32 0.25
C ALA A 142 -1.44 -23.90 1.41
N SER A 143 -0.91 -23.92 2.63
CA SER A 143 -1.64 -24.38 3.82
C SER A 143 -2.45 -23.29 4.52
N SER A 144 -2.29 -22.03 4.12
CA SER A 144 -3.07 -20.92 4.66
C SER A 144 -4.53 -21.03 4.21
N PRO A 145 -5.51 -21.05 5.14
CA PRO A 145 -6.91 -21.07 4.77
C PRO A 145 -7.30 -19.75 4.09
N ASN A 146 -8.12 -19.83 3.07
CA ASN A 146 -8.60 -18.67 2.31
C ASN A 146 -7.52 -17.88 1.56
N SER A 147 -6.32 -18.43 1.39
CA SER A 147 -5.25 -17.81 0.60
C SER A 147 -5.51 -17.93 -0.90
N PHE A 148 -4.78 -17.12 -1.66
CA PHE A 148 -4.81 -17.08 -3.11
C PHE A 148 -3.48 -17.58 -3.71
N GLU A 149 -3.47 -17.75 -5.03
CA GLU A 149 -2.28 -17.85 -5.86
C GLU A 149 -2.03 -16.49 -6.54
N ASP A 150 -0.79 -15.98 -6.51
CA ASP A 150 -0.42 -14.79 -7.28
C ASP A 150 -0.41 -15.13 -8.78
N PRO A 151 -1.20 -14.44 -9.61
CA PRO A 151 -1.37 -14.79 -11.03
C PRO A 151 -0.11 -14.56 -11.87
N LEU A 152 0.88 -13.80 -11.39
CA LEU A 152 2.12 -13.51 -12.11
C LEU A 152 3.28 -14.40 -11.67
N THR A 153 3.41 -14.60 -10.38
CA THR A 153 4.55 -15.33 -9.80
C THR A 153 4.24 -16.78 -9.50
N HIS A 154 2.95 -17.18 -9.54
CA HIS A 154 2.43 -18.49 -9.11
C HIS A 154 2.77 -18.82 -7.65
N GLN A 155 3.05 -17.80 -6.84
CA GLN A 155 3.23 -17.97 -5.41
C GLN A 155 1.90 -18.35 -4.76
N MET A 156 1.91 -19.49 -4.08
CA MET A 156 0.77 -19.94 -3.27
C MET A 156 0.76 -19.28 -1.90
N GLY A 157 -0.41 -19.18 -1.29
CA GLY A 157 -0.54 -18.65 0.06
C GLY A 157 -0.57 -17.14 0.11
N VAL A 158 -0.97 -16.49 -0.95
CA VAL A 158 -1.12 -15.03 -0.98
C VAL A 158 -2.28 -14.61 -0.10
N ASP A 159 -2.00 -13.70 0.81
CA ASP A 159 -2.95 -13.09 1.73
C ASP A 159 -3.39 -11.74 1.16
N ASN A 160 -4.66 -11.62 0.80
CA ASN A 160 -5.31 -10.37 0.37
C ASN A 160 -6.82 -10.46 0.63
N GLN A 161 -7.20 -10.41 1.91
CA GLN A 161 -8.61 -10.49 2.29
C GLN A 161 -9.36 -9.22 1.90
N LEU A 162 -8.68 -8.09 1.75
CA LEU A 162 -9.31 -6.87 1.23
C LEU A 162 -9.90 -7.08 -0.17
N PHE A 163 -9.17 -7.77 -1.06
CA PHE A 163 -9.72 -8.14 -2.38
C PHE A 163 -10.91 -9.08 -2.24
N ARG A 164 -10.91 -9.98 -1.25
CA ARG A 164 -12.06 -10.86 -0.99
C ARG A 164 -13.29 -10.07 -0.59
N VAL A 165 -13.14 -8.95 0.14
CA VAL A 165 -14.24 -8.03 0.51
C VAL A 165 -14.75 -7.28 -0.70
N PHE A 166 -13.87 -6.57 -1.42
CA PHE A 166 -14.26 -5.61 -2.44
C PHE A 166 -14.40 -6.19 -3.85
N GLY A 167 -13.82 -7.35 -4.12
CA GLY A 167 -13.69 -7.83 -5.49
C GLY A 167 -14.99 -8.27 -6.16
N CYS A 168 -16.10 -8.34 -5.44
CA CYS A 168 -17.44 -8.55 -6.03
C CYS A 168 -18.26 -7.26 -6.12
N ASP A 169 -17.76 -6.14 -5.62
CA ASP A 169 -18.39 -4.84 -5.85
C ASP A 169 -18.02 -4.32 -7.25
N LYS A 170 -19.03 -3.86 -7.98
CA LYS A 170 -18.89 -3.43 -9.38
C LYS A 170 -17.87 -2.30 -9.54
N ASN A 171 -17.85 -1.35 -8.63
CA ASN A 171 -17.01 -0.16 -8.71
C ASN A 171 -15.59 -0.39 -8.21
N PHE A 172 -15.40 -1.39 -7.37
CA PHE A 172 -14.08 -1.77 -6.83
C PHE A 172 -13.41 -2.92 -7.60
N ARG A 173 -14.19 -3.65 -8.41
CA ARG A 173 -13.73 -4.84 -9.11
C ARG A 173 -12.75 -4.54 -10.25
N GLY A 174 -12.94 -3.44 -10.96
CA GLY A 174 -12.22 -3.16 -12.20
C GLY A 174 -12.57 -4.13 -13.35
N PRO A 175 -12.04 -3.91 -14.53
CA PRO A 175 -12.19 -4.82 -15.66
C PRO A 175 -11.40 -6.13 -15.43
N PRO A 176 -11.75 -7.21 -16.17
CA PRO A 176 -11.06 -8.49 -16.07
C PRO A 176 -9.56 -8.33 -16.31
N ALA A 177 -8.76 -8.98 -15.48
CA ALA A 177 -7.34 -9.22 -15.62
C ALA A 177 -6.51 -8.07 -16.22
N ASN A 178 -5.89 -7.26 -15.43
CA ASN A 178 -4.74 -6.41 -15.76
C ASN A 178 -4.95 -5.17 -16.63
N ALA A 179 -6.16 -4.81 -17.04
CA ALA A 179 -6.29 -3.75 -18.02
C ALA A 179 -6.34 -2.35 -17.39
N THR A 180 -7.00 -2.18 -16.26
CA THR A 180 -7.17 -0.86 -15.61
C THR A 180 -7.41 -1.02 -14.10
N PRO A 181 -6.99 -0.08 -13.28
CA PRO A 181 -7.37 -0.04 -11.87
C PRO A 181 -8.89 -0.05 -11.70
N PRO A 182 -9.42 -0.56 -10.60
CA PRO A 182 -10.82 -0.41 -10.27
C PRO A 182 -11.27 1.03 -10.39
N MET A 183 -12.43 1.25 -10.99
CA MET A 183 -12.90 2.58 -11.38
C MET A 183 -12.96 3.55 -10.19
N PHE A 184 -13.42 3.08 -9.03
CA PHE A 184 -13.51 3.90 -7.82
C PHE A 184 -12.15 4.47 -7.42
N TYR A 185 -11.16 3.62 -7.19
CA TYR A 185 -9.83 4.07 -6.75
C TYR A 185 -9.14 4.93 -7.82
N GLY A 186 -9.36 4.62 -9.09
CA GLY A 186 -8.84 5.42 -10.19
C GLY A 186 -9.41 6.85 -10.18
N ILE A 187 -10.72 6.98 -9.97
CA ILE A 187 -11.39 8.29 -9.88
C ILE A 187 -10.94 9.04 -8.64
N GLU A 188 -11.00 8.42 -7.47
CA GLU A 188 -10.61 9.04 -6.21
C GLU A 188 -9.15 9.51 -6.25
N TRP A 189 -8.23 8.64 -6.70
CA TRP A 189 -6.85 9.01 -6.84
C TRP A 189 -6.64 10.15 -7.83
N SER A 190 -7.29 10.13 -9.00
CA SER A 190 -7.16 11.19 -10.00
C SER A 190 -7.77 12.51 -9.56
N THR A 191 -8.86 12.47 -8.80
CA THR A 191 -9.59 13.65 -8.34
C THR A 191 -8.99 14.25 -7.07
N LEU A 192 -8.64 13.42 -6.10
CA LEU A 192 -8.18 13.86 -4.77
C LEU A 192 -6.66 14.04 -4.70
N ARG A 193 -5.90 13.31 -5.50
CA ARG A 193 -4.43 13.33 -5.49
C ARG A 193 -3.79 14.73 -5.44
N PRO A 194 -4.22 15.72 -6.25
CA PRO A 194 -3.62 17.06 -6.19
C PRO A 194 -3.95 17.82 -4.89
N SER A 195 -4.94 17.36 -4.13
CA SER A 195 -5.37 17.99 -2.88
C SER A 195 -4.66 17.42 -1.65
N PHE A 196 -3.91 16.32 -1.79
CA PHE A 196 -3.18 15.65 -0.72
C PHE A 196 -1.67 15.78 -0.92
N PRO A 197 -0.89 15.76 0.17
CA PRO A 197 0.56 15.67 0.09
C PRO A 197 1.00 14.45 -0.71
N ALA A 198 2.01 14.62 -1.56
CA ALA A 198 2.51 13.54 -2.40
C ALA A 198 3.21 12.46 -1.57
N TRP A 199 3.08 11.21 -1.99
CA TRP A 199 3.92 10.10 -1.51
C TRP A 199 5.06 9.88 -2.49
N VAL A 200 6.26 9.72 -1.96
CA VAL A 200 7.48 9.58 -2.74
C VAL A 200 8.24 8.32 -2.34
N ILE A 201 8.92 7.71 -3.30
CA ILE A 201 9.76 6.54 -3.09
C ILE A 201 11.18 6.91 -3.49
N THR A 202 12.15 6.63 -2.63
CA THR A 202 13.57 6.82 -2.93
C THR A 202 14.30 5.49 -2.81
N LEU A 203 15.03 5.12 -3.86
CA LEU A 203 15.92 3.97 -3.90
C LEU A 203 17.35 4.46 -3.81
N SER A 204 18.13 3.86 -2.94
CA SER A 204 19.57 4.14 -2.82
C SER A 204 20.37 2.84 -2.79
N GLY A 205 21.41 2.77 -3.60
CA GLY A 205 22.27 1.60 -3.70
C GLY A 205 23.61 1.95 -4.32
N GLU A 206 24.56 1.02 -4.32
CA GLU A 206 25.88 1.24 -4.92
C GLU A 206 25.77 1.41 -6.44
N ASP A 207 24.90 0.64 -7.09
CA ASP A 207 24.64 0.69 -8.53
C ASP A 207 23.23 0.12 -8.81
N LEU A 208 22.28 1.01 -9.09
CA LEU A 208 20.89 0.64 -9.37
C LEU A 208 20.65 0.12 -10.80
N SER A 209 21.72 -0.10 -11.57
CA SER A 209 21.67 -0.79 -12.86
C SER A 209 21.99 -2.29 -12.77
N ARG A 210 22.42 -2.77 -11.62
CA ARG A 210 22.83 -4.15 -11.33
C ARG A 210 22.14 -4.73 -10.10
N ASP A 211 22.08 -6.05 -10.04
CA ASP A 211 21.59 -6.77 -8.87
C ASP A 211 22.44 -6.45 -7.63
N GLY A 212 21.79 -6.14 -6.52
CA GLY A 212 22.47 -5.77 -5.30
C GLY A 212 21.53 -5.36 -4.16
N PRO A 213 22.09 -5.04 -2.99
CA PRO A 213 21.32 -4.47 -1.89
C PRO A 213 20.89 -3.05 -2.22
N VAL A 214 19.72 -2.67 -1.76
CA VAL A 214 19.15 -1.32 -1.91
C VAL A 214 18.48 -0.90 -0.60
N SER A 215 18.54 0.39 -0.29
CA SER A 215 17.68 1.02 0.71
C SER A 215 16.46 1.58 -0.02
N VAL A 216 15.29 1.38 0.54
CA VAL A 216 14.00 1.87 0.03
C VAL A 216 13.41 2.80 1.06
N SER A 217 13.21 4.06 0.72
CA SER A 217 12.47 4.99 1.55
C SER A 217 11.11 5.26 0.92
N ILE A 218 10.05 5.21 1.72
CA ILE A 218 8.68 5.53 1.31
C ILE A 218 8.20 6.64 2.23
N ASP A 219 8.04 7.83 1.67
CA ASP A 219 7.94 9.03 2.46
C ASP A 219 6.75 9.89 2.04
N ARG A 220 6.21 10.62 3.00
CA ARG A 220 5.26 11.70 2.73
C ARG A 220 6.01 12.99 2.43
N SER A 221 5.58 13.69 1.40
CA SER A 221 6.05 15.05 1.08
C SER A 221 5.18 16.10 1.77
N ILE A 222 5.69 17.33 1.92
CA ILE A 222 4.86 18.49 2.21
C ILE A 222 4.30 19.13 0.93
N ASP A 223 4.82 18.74 -0.22
CA ASP A 223 4.39 19.23 -1.51
C ASP A 223 3.29 18.35 -2.11
N HIS A 224 2.43 18.94 -2.90
CA HIS A 224 1.37 18.26 -3.62
C HIS A 224 1.84 17.81 -4.99
N VAL A 225 1.17 16.82 -5.55
CA VAL A 225 1.43 16.37 -6.90
C VAL A 225 1.06 17.47 -7.90
N LEU A 226 1.96 17.74 -8.85
CA LEU A 226 1.68 18.58 -10.00
C LEU A 226 1.20 17.73 -11.17
N LEU A 227 0.26 18.27 -11.93
CA LEU A 227 -0.28 17.62 -13.13
C LEU A 227 0.22 18.34 -14.38
N ASP A 228 0.53 17.56 -15.41
CA ASP A 228 0.81 18.06 -16.74
C ASP A 228 -0.48 18.53 -17.48
N ALA A 229 -0.35 19.00 -18.71
CA ALA A 229 -1.46 19.51 -19.49
C ALA A 229 -2.50 18.42 -19.85
N ASP A 230 -2.12 17.16 -19.79
CA ASP A 230 -2.98 15.99 -20.07
C ASP A 230 -3.59 15.41 -18.76
N GLY A 231 -3.29 16.02 -17.61
CA GLY A 231 -3.78 15.61 -16.31
C GLY A 231 -3.00 14.44 -15.68
N ASN A 232 -1.85 14.06 -16.22
CA ASN A 232 -0.99 13.07 -15.62
C ASN A 232 -0.06 13.70 -14.59
N THR A 233 0.48 12.89 -13.68
CA THR A 233 1.51 13.33 -12.73
C THR A 233 2.74 13.80 -13.50
N GLU A 234 3.15 15.07 -13.28
CA GLU A 234 4.30 15.65 -13.93
C GLU A 234 5.60 15.03 -13.38
N ALA A 235 6.36 14.40 -14.28
CA ALA A 235 7.64 13.77 -13.93
C ALA A 235 8.74 14.84 -13.71
N TYR A 236 9.80 14.44 -12.99
CA TYR A 236 10.98 15.27 -12.70
C TYR A 236 10.68 16.55 -11.91
N THR A 237 9.57 16.60 -11.19
CA THR A 237 9.27 17.62 -10.20
C THR A 237 10.03 17.37 -8.89
N THR A 238 10.21 18.42 -8.09
CA THR A 238 10.94 18.35 -6.81
C THR A 238 9.96 18.30 -5.65
N PHE A 239 10.16 17.35 -4.74
CA PHE A 239 9.36 17.15 -3.54
C PHE A 239 10.22 17.27 -2.29
N ARG A 240 9.72 17.98 -1.28
CA ARG A 240 10.36 18.13 0.04
C ARG A 240 9.74 17.14 0.99
N ILE A 241 10.55 16.33 1.65
CA ILE A 241 10.07 15.39 2.66
C ILE A 241 9.45 16.14 3.83
N ASP A 242 8.31 15.66 4.31
CA ASP A 242 7.65 16.15 5.51
C ASP A 242 8.54 15.87 6.73
N PRO A 243 8.93 16.87 7.52
CA PRO A 243 9.75 16.65 8.72
C PRO A 243 8.95 16.10 9.90
N ALA A 244 7.64 15.90 9.77
CA ALA A 244 6.82 15.35 10.85
C ALA A 244 7.25 13.92 11.22
N PRO A 245 7.19 13.54 12.50
CA PRO A 245 7.44 12.16 12.91
C PRO A 245 6.52 11.17 12.18
N GLY A 246 7.08 10.07 11.72
CA GLY A 246 6.32 9.03 10.98
C GLY A 246 6.13 9.30 9.48
N SER A 247 6.65 10.43 8.97
CA SER A 247 6.59 10.74 7.52
C SER A 247 7.65 10.03 6.69
N VAL A 248 8.62 9.39 7.33
CA VAL A 248 9.76 8.71 6.69
C VAL A 248 9.77 7.24 7.12
N ASN A 249 9.72 6.34 6.14
CA ASN A 249 9.77 4.91 6.35
C ASN A 249 10.92 4.31 5.52
N VAL A 250 11.96 3.79 6.17
CA VAL A 250 13.16 3.28 5.51
C VAL A 250 13.26 1.77 5.69
N PHE A 251 13.37 1.07 4.58
CA PHE A 251 13.46 -0.40 4.51
C PHE A 251 14.76 -0.82 3.84
N GLN A 252 15.19 -2.04 4.16
CA GLN A 252 16.22 -2.73 3.40
C GLN A 252 15.58 -3.59 2.33
N GLY A 253 16.19 -3.63 1.17
CA GLY A 253 15.68 -4.38 0.04
C GLY A 253 16.80 -4.95 -0.84
N ARG A 254 16.38 -5.68 -1.85
CA ARG A 254 17.26 -6.23 -2.87
C ARG A 254 16.72 -5.96 -4.26
N LEU A 255 17.59 -5.42 -5.11
CA LEU A 255 17.36 -5.34 -6.55
C LEU A 255 17.82 -6.65 -7.18
N GLN A 256 16.94 -7.29 -7.94
CA GLN A 256 17.27 -8.49 -8.71
C GLN A 256 16.50 -8.49 -10.04
N ASN A 257 17.22 -8.53 -11.16
CA ASN A 257 16.65 -8.50 -12.51
C ASN A 257 15.67 -7.32 -12.75
N GLY A 258 16.00 -6.14 -12.21
CA GLY A 258 15.16 -4.94 -12.33
C GLY A 258 13.94 -4.91 -11.39
N VAL A 259 13.81 -5.91 -10.50
CA VAL A 259 12.76 -5.96 -9.47
C VAL A 259 13.37 -5.71 -8.10
N VAL A 260 12.82 -4.77 -7.35
CA VAL A 260 13.15 -4.51 -5.96
C VAL A 260 12.14 -5.21 -5.06
N THR A 261 12.63 -5.94 -4.06
CA THR A 261 11.84 -6.56 -2.99
C THR A 261 12.43 -6.18 -1.64
N LEU A 262 11.59 -6.01 -0.61
CA LEU A 262 12.06 -5.78 0.75
C LEU A 262 12.66 -7.08 1.32
N THR A 263 13.65 -6.92 2.18
CA THR A 263 14.29 -8.01 2.96
C THR A 263 14.00 -7.89 4.45
N ASP A 264 13.50 -6.75 4.89
CA ASP A 264 12.92 -6.53 6.21
C ASP A 264 11.44 -6.16 6.07
N HIS A 265 10.63 -6.46 7.08
CA HIS A 265 9.18 -6.37 7.04
C HIS A 265 8.63 -5.70 8.31
N HIS A 266 9.05 -4.47 8.56
CA HIS A 266 8.52 -3.69 9.68
C HIS A 266 7.28 -2.86 9.28
N ASP A 267 6.77 -2.08 10.21
CA ASP A 267 5.56 -1.30 10.02
C ASP A 267 5.83 -0.07 9.12
N LEU A 268 4.84 0.28 8.32
CA LEU A 268 4.81 1.49 7.50
C LEU A 268 3.64 2.35 7.96
N HIS A 269 3.89 3.65 8.06
CA HIS A 269 2.86 4.65 8.28
C HIS A 269 2.99 5.78 7.24
N LEU A 270 1.92 6.02 6.49
CA LEU A 270 1.82 7.12 5.53
C LEU A 270 0.52 7.87 5.78
N ALA A 271 0.64 9.10 6.29
CA ALA A 271 -0.52 9.94 6.52
C ALA A 271 -1.08 10.50 5.21
N GLY A 272 -2.40 10.65 5.16
CA GLY A 272 -3.11 11.31 4.06
C GLY A 272 -3.26 10.46 2.82
N ASP A 273 -3.72 9.22 2.98
CA ASP A 273 -4.17 8.39 1.85
C ASP A 273 -5.37 9.06 1.16
N PRO A 274 -5.23 9.51 -0.09
CA PRO A 274 -6.32 10.18 -0.80
C PRO A 274 -7.46 9.22 -1.20
N VAL A 275 -7.19 7.91 -1.22
CA VAL A 275 -8.18 6.89 -1.60
C VAL A 275 -9.10 6.58 -0.44
N LEU A 276 -8.54 6.31 0.72
CA LEU A 276 -9.30 5.97 1.93
C LEU A 276 -9.63 7.19 2.80
N ILE A 277 -9.06 8.37 2.47
CA ILE A 277 -9.22 9.61 3.28
C ILE A 277 -8.81 9.35 4.75
N SER A 278 -7.79 8.56 4.94
CA SER A 278 -7.24 8.14 6.23
C SER A 278 -5.72 8.03 6.15
N ASP A 279 -5.10 7.38 7.12
CA ASP A 279 -3.70 7.01 7.06
C ASP A 279 -3.56 5.57 6.55
N LEU A 280 -2.47 5.29 5.84
CA LEU A 280 -2.10 3.94 5.46
C LEU A 280 -1.15 3.36 6.52
N ASP A 281 -1.69 2.52 7.38
CA ASP A 281 -0.94 1.83 8.44
C ASP A 281 -0.81 0.34 8.12
N LEU A 282 0.36 -0.07 7.67
CA LEU A 282 0.65 -1.48 7.40
C LEU A 282 1.58 -2.04 8.48
N SER A 283 1.26 -3.18 9.05
CA SER A 283 2.23 -4.00 9.78
C SER A 283 2.75 -5.13 8.89
N GLN A 284 4.02 -5.52 9.13
CA GLN A 284 4.71 -6.51 8.32
C GLN A 284 4.71 -6.13 6.82
N THR A 285 5.15 -4.94 6.51
CA THR A 285 5.13 -4.39 5.15
C THR A 285 5.95 -5.23 4.18
N HIS A 286 5.34 -5.62 3.08
CA HIS A 286 5.98 -6.25 1.93
C HIS A 286 5.88 -5.33 0.73
N LEU A 287 6.90 -5.34 -0.11
CA LEU A 287 6.96 -4.53 -1.32
C LEU A 287 7.63 -5.32 -2.44
N ARG A 288 7.07 -5.20 -3.64
CA ARG A 288 7.67 -5.66 -4.89
C ARG A 288 7.46 -4.58 -5.93
N MET A 289 8.51 -4.03 -6.50
CA MET A 289 8.41 -3.00 -7.52
C MET A 289 9.38 -3.23 -8.66
N THR A 290 8.96 -2.88 -9.86
CA THR A 290 9.70 -3.08 -11.11
C THR A 290 10.17 -1.74 -11.66
N LEU A 291 11.49 -1.63 -11.86
CA LEU A 291 12.09 -0.50 -12.55
C LEU A 291 11.90 -0.66 -14.06
N LYS A 292 11.07 0.17 -14.65
CA LYS A 292 10.78 0.12 -16.09
C LYS A 292 11.86 0.81 -16.91
N ARG A 293 12.04 0.37 -18.16
CA ARG A 293 13.00 0.97 -19.10
C ARG A 293 12.71 2.43 -19.44
N ASN A 294 11.47 2.84 -19.36
CA ASN A 294 11.04 4.24 -19.59
C ASN A 294 11.28 5.15 -18.38
N GLY A 295 11.91 4.64 -17.32
CA GLY A 295 12.19 5.37 -16.09
C GLY A 295 11.03 5.40 -15.08
N GLN A 296 9.87 4.85 -15.40
CA GLN A 296 8.75 4.69 -14.48
C GLN A 296 8.96 3.50 -13.55
N LEU A 297 8.10 3.40 -12.53
CA LEU A 297 8.10 2.32 -11.55
C LEU A 297 6.66 1.82 -11.36
N ASP A 298 6.48 0.51 -11.40
CA ASP A 298 5.23 -0.15 -10.96
C ASP A 298 5.50 -0.96 -9.71
N GLY A 299 4.54 -1.00 -8.82
CA GLY A 299 4.73 -1.74 -7.59
C GLY A 299 3.45 -2.35 -7.01
N LEU A 300 3.71 -3.27 -6.11
CA LEU A 300 2.75 -3.86 -5.21
C LEU A 300 3.28 -3.68 -3.79
N ILE A 301 2.46 -3.13 -2.91
CA ILE A 301 2.74 -3.01 -1.48
C ILE A 301 1.62 -3.69 -0.70
N GLY A 302 1.94 -4.39 0.36
CA GLY A 302 0.95 -5.07 1.18
C GLY A 302 1.43 -5.33 2.60
N GLY A 303 0.53 -5.77 3.42
CA GLY A 303 0.73 -6.02 4.84
C GLY A 303 -0.62 -6.23 5.52
N TYR A 304 -0.65 -6.05 6.83
CA TYR A 304 -1.89 -6.10 7.59
C TYR A 304 -2.29 -4.69 8.03
N GLN A 305 -3.47 -4.25 7.59
CA GLN A 305 -4.04 -2.93 7.90
C GLN A 305 -5.16 -3.08 8.95
N PRO A 306 -5.32 -2.15 9.91
CA PRO A 306 -6.48 -2.15 10.78
C PRO A 306 -7.76 -2.05 9.96
N TRP A 307 -8.66 -3.04 10.08
CA TRP A 307 -9.87 -3.08 9.25
C TRP A 307 -10.82 -1.90 9.51
N TRP A 308 -10.82 -1.35 10.71
CA TRP A 308 -11.65 -0.18 11.04
C TRP A 308 -11.14 1.12 10.40
N GLU A 309 -9.85 1.24 10.10
CA GLU A 309 -9.29 2.40 9.38
C GLU A 309 -9.74 2.43 7.92
N ILE A 310 -9.99 1.26 7.34
CA ILE A 310 -10.63 1.14 6.03
C ILE A 310 -12.12 1.50 6.13
N PHE A 311 -12.79 1.05 7.19
CA PHE A 311 -14.22 1.25 7.37
C PHE A 311 -14.59 2.68 7.78
N LEU A 312 -13.84 3.32 8.70
CA LEU A 312 -14.25 4.59 9.31
C LEU A 312 -14.53 5.72 8.31
N PRO A 313 -13.67 5.99 7.31
CA PRO A 313 -13.96 7.04 6.32
C PRO A 313 -15.21 6.73 5.51
N ILE A 314 -15.38 5.47 5.12
CA ILE A 314 -16.55 4.98 4.38
C ILE A 314 -17.79 5.08 5.24
N GLY A 315 -17.73 4.66 6.50
CA GLY A 315 -18.84 4.77 7.45
C GLY A 315 -19.25 6.21 7.76
N HIS A 316 -18.30 7.12 7.90
CA HIS A 316 -18.61 8.55 8.10
C HIS A 316 -19.16 9.23 6.84
N GLY A 317 -18.74 8.80 5.66
CA GLY A 317 -19.29 9.25 4.40
C GLY A 317 -20.49 8.41 3.90
N GLY A 318 -21.09 7.60 4.76
CA GLY A 318 -21.98 6.48 4.50
C GLY A 318 -22.96 6.67 3.34
N GLU A 319 -23.83 7.68 3.40
CA GLU A 319 -24.76 7.95 2.31
C GLU A 319 -24.08 8.26 0.99
N ASN A 320 -22.95 8.96 1.02
CA ASN A 320 -22.19 9.28 -0.19
C ASN A 320 -21.57 8.03 -0.79
N PHE A 321 -21.07 7.11 0.04
CA PHE A 321 -20.51 5.84 -0.46
C PHE A 321 -21.61 4.90 -0.99
N GLU A 322 -22.73 4.76 -0.32
CA GLU A 322 -23.87 4.01 -0.85
C GLU A 322 -24.43 4.68 -2.11
N GLU A 323 -24.56 6.00 -2.11
CA GLU A 323 -25.12 6.76 -3.22
C GLU A 323 -24.25 6.73 -4.46
N ASN A 324 -22.93 6.91 -4.32
CA ASN A 324 -22.04 7.05 -5.47
C ASN A 324 -21.33 5.74 -5.84
N GLN A 325 -21.17 4.82 -4.90
CA GLN A 325 -20.39 3.62 -5.11
C GLN A 325 -21.22 2.33 -5.08
N GLY A 326 -22.46 2.38 -4.61
CA GLY A 326 -23.34 1.22 -4.55
C GLY A 326 -22.93 0.18 -3.50
N ILE A 327 -22.05 0.54 -2.56
CA ILE A 327 -21.63 -0.39 -1.52
C ILE A 327 -22.56 -0.28 -0.31
N ASP A 328 -23.12 -1.40 0.15
CA ASP A 328 -23.84 -1.43 1.42
C ASP A 328 -22.86 -1.25 2.59
N VAL A 329 -22.92 -0.08 3.24
CA VAL A 329 -21.95 0.30 4.28
C VAL A 329 -22.03 -0.59 5.53
N PRO A 330 -23.19 -0.97 6.08
CA PRO A 330 -23.28 -2.00 7.11
C PRO A 330 -22.75 -3.37 6.65
N GLY A 331 -23.03 -3.78 5.42
CA GLY A 331 -22.48 -5.01 4.85
C GLY A 331 -20.96 -5.00 4.78
N LEU A 332 -20.38 -3.87 4.39
CA LEU A 332 -18.92 -3.67 4.38
C LEU A 332 -18.33 -3.83 5.79
N TYR A 333 -18.95 -3.23 6.81
CA TYR A 333 -18.52 -3.39 8.20
C TYR A 333 -18.42 -4.87 8.61
N TYR A 334 -19.47 -5.65 8.31
CA TYR A 334 -19.47 -7.07 8.63
C TYR A 334 -18.46 -7.85 7.81
N ALA A 335 -18.30 -7.54 6.52
CA ALA A 335 -17.35 -8.23 5.65
C ALA A 335 -15.90 -8.00 6.09
N LEU A 336 -15.51 -6.75 6.35
CA LEU A 336 -14.17 -6.41 6.85
C LEU A 336 -13.88 -7.08 8.18
N LYS A 337 -14.81 -6.99 9.15
CA LYS A 337 -14.67 -7.60 10.47
C LYS A 337 -14.55 -9.13 10.42
N GLN A 338 -15.33 -9.80 9.57
CA GLN A 338 -15.34 -11.26 9.44
C GLN A 338 -14.13 -11.80 8.68
N LEU A 339 -13.57 -11.02 7.76
CA LEU A 339 -12.42 -11.40 6.94
C LEU A 339 -11.09 -10.88 7.50
N ALA A 340 -11.12 -10.10 8.57
CA ALA A 340 -9.90 -9.76 9.32
C ALA A 340 -9.19 -11.06 9.74
N ASP A 341 -7.89 -11.14 9.48
CA ASP A 341 -7.11 -12.39 9.54
C ASP A 341 -5.83 -12.29 10.38
N ALA A 342 -5.58 -11.14 11.01
CA ALA A 342 -4.39 -10.92 11.83
C ALA A 342 -4.66 -10.10 13.10
N ASP A 343 -3.71 -10.14 14.04
CA ASP A 343 -3.69 -9.39 15.30
C ASP A 343 -4.95 -9.65 16.15
N PRO A 344 -5.17 -10.89 16.63
CA PRO A 344 -6.34 -11.21 17.43
C PRO A 344 -6.35 -10.41 18.76
N ASP A 345 -7.47 -9.79 19.06
CA ASP A 345 -7.69 -9.13 20.35
C ASP A 345 -7.60 -10.18 21.48
N PRO A 346 -6.75 -9.95 22.49
CA PRO A 346 -6.52 -10.94 23.55
C PRO A 346 -7.74 -11.21 24.43
N LYS A 347 -8.76 -10.34 24.41
CA LYS A 347 -9.96 -10.48 25.23
C LYS A 347 -11.09 -11.16 24.48
N THR A 348 -11.26 -10.86 23.19
CA THR A 348 -12.40 -11.31 22.38
C THR A 348 -12.00 -12.42 21.41
N GLY A 349 -10.72 -12.53 21.05
CA GLY A 349 -10.21 -13.39 19.98
C GLY A 349 -10.53 -12.89 18.56
N GLU A 350 -11.22 -11.76 18.41
CA GLU A 350 -11.51 -11.16 17.13
C GLU A 350 -10.25 -10.54 16.51
N ASN A 351 -10.01 -10.78 15.23
CA ASN A 351 -8.90 -10.17 14.51
C ASN A 351 -9.12 -8.66 14.33
N ARG A 352 -8.06 -7.88 14.50
CA ARG A 352 -8.07 -6.43 14.40
C ARG A 352 -7.50 -5.90 13.10
N ARG A 353 -6.80 -6.73 12.35
CA ARG A 353 -6.16 -6.37 11.09
C ARG A 353 -6.60 -7.32 9.97
N ILE A 354 -6.64 -6.78 8.77
CA ILE A 354 -6.97 -7.51 7.54
C ILE A 354 -5.77 -7.45 6.60
N SER A 355 -5.47 -8.55 5.93
CA SER A 355 -4.45 -8.58 4.89
C SER A 355 -4.89 -7.77 3.67
N VAL A 356 -3.99 -6.91 3.20
CA VAL A 356 -4.23 -6.01 2.08
C VAL A 356 -3.08 -6.06 1.08
N ALA A 357 -3.39 -5.78 -0.17
CA ALA A 357 -2.40 -5.46 -1.18
C ALA A 357 -2.89 -4.27 -2.03
N TRP A 358 -1.98 -3.35 -2.31
CA TRP A 358 -2.19 -2.15 -3.08
C TRP A 358 -1.25 -2.13 -4.28
N GLN A 359 -1.76 -1.79 -5.44
CA GLN A 359 -0.96 -1.52 -6.64
C GLN A 359 -0.69 -0.04 -6.75
N PHE A 360 0.51 0.30 -7.21
CA PHE A 360 0.85 1.69 -7.46
C PHE A 360 1.69 1.83 -8.72
N GLU A 361 1.63 3.02 -9.30
CA GLU A 361 2.53 3.48 -10.34
C GLU A 361 3.24 4.74 -9.85
N ALA A 362 4.46 4.96 -10.32
CA ALA A 362 5.22 6.14 -9.96
C ALA A 362 6.07 6.63 -11.14
N VAL A 363 6.25 7.95 -11.20
CA VAL A 363 7.08 8.61 -12.22
C VAL A 363 8.34 9.19 -11.59
N PRO A 364 9.43 9.37 -12.35
CA PRO A 364 10.67 9.96 -11.82
C PRO A 364 10.45 11.33 -11.19
N ALA A 365 11.10 11.56 -10.05
CA ALA A 365 11.02 12.80 -9.30
C ALA A 365 12.38 13.14 -8.68
N PHE A 366 12.50 14.35 -8.15
CA PHE A 366 13.60 14.75 -7.29
C PHE A 366 13.08 14.91 -5.86
N VAL A 367 13.82 14.35 -4.89
CA VAL A 367 13.44 14.40 -3.49
C VAL A 367 14.50 15.16 -2.71
N VAL A 368 14.07 16.13 -1.92
CA VAL A 368 14.92 16.90 -1.01
C VAL A 368 14.61 16.42 0.41
N ALA A 369 15.64 15.96 1.10
CA ALA A 369 15.52 15.52 2.49
C ALA A 369 14.99 16.63 3.39
N ALA A 370 14.24 16.26 4.43
CA ALA A 370 13.85 17.20 5.47
C ALA A 370 15.08 17.83 6.12
N GLN A 371 15.07 19.13 6.30
CA GLN A 371 16.16 19.79 7.03
C GLN A 371 16.17 19.28 8.48
N GLY A 372 17.22 18.55 8.85
CA GLY A 372 17.38 17.95 10.18
C GLY A 372 17.19 16.43 10.23
N ALA A 373 16.82 15.77 9.14
CA ALA A 373 16.85 14.31 9.09
C ALA A 373 18.31 13.83 9.15
N ALA A 374 18.60 12.91 10.09
CA ALA A 374 19.90 12.26 10.16
C ALA A 374 20.18 11.55 8.84
N ALA A 375 21.42 11.66 8.35
CA ALA A 375 21.86 10.91 7.18
C ALA A 375 21.48 9.42 7.34
N ALA A 376 21.04 8.78 6.24
CA ALA A 376 20.72 7.36 6.23
C ALA A 376 21.82 6.54 6.94
N PRO A 377 21.44 5.53 7.72
CA PRO A 377 22.45 4.72 8.43
C PRO A 377 23.43 4.14 7.45
N ASP A 378 24.70 4.26 7.80
CA ASP A 378 25.84 3.80 7.01
C ASP A 378 25.73 2.28 6.79
N LEU A 379 25.42 1.84 5.59
CA LEU A 379 25.26 0.43 5.22
C LEU A 379 26.57 -0.38 5.37
N ALA A 380 27.70 0.30 5.69
CA ALA A 380 29.02 -0.30 5.80
C ALA A 380 29.34 -0.94 7.17
N ALA A 381 28.44 -0.86 8.16
CA ALA A 381 28.77 -1.20 9.55
C ALA A 381 28.43 -2.65 9.98
N ASN A 382 27.83 -3.50 9.16
CA ASN A 382 27.32 -4.82 9.59
C ASN A 382 28.03 -6.06 9.02
N ASP A 383 29.22 -5.93 8.43
CA ASP A 383 30.01 -7.10 7.98
C ASP A 383 31.13 -7.48 8.93
N SER A 384 30.90 -7.33 10.25
CA SER A 384 31.85 -7.87 11.22
C SER A 384 31.10 -8.44 12.43
N ASN A 385 30.61 -9.70 12.27
CA ASN A 385 30.63 -10.73 13.33
C ASN A 385 30.40 -12.11 12.72
#